data_acf4bf3fc2b6c0046cbc84804650acfa
#
_entry.id   acf4bf3fc2b6c0046cbc84804650acfa
#
_cell.length_a   1.000
_cell.length_b   1.000
_cell.length_c   1.000
_cell.angle_alpha   90.00
_cell.angle_beta   90.00
_cell.angle_gamma   90.00
#
_symmetry.space_group_name_H-M   'P 1'
#
loop_
_entity.id
_entity.type
_entity.pdbx_description
1 polymer ?
#
loop_
_entity_poly.entity_id
_entity_poly.type
_entity_poly.pdbx_seq_one_letter_code
_entity_poly.pdbx_strand_id
1 'polypeptide(L)'
;ARRDYMDESGGRYVQVIADGGMGDSGSFIKAFALGADAVMLGSPLARAEEAPGKGMHWGAEARHQTLPRGFRTNVGTVGTLEDIMFGPSHNADGTTNYIGALRRAMATTGYVDLKSFQRCPVTVAPTR
;
A
#
# COMPACT_ATOMS: atom_id res chain seq x y z
N ALA A 1 6.34 -12.95 14.05
CA ALA A 1 7.60 -12.80 13.28
C ALA A 1 8.46 -11.66 13.80
N ARG A 2 8.12 -10.33 13.55
CA ARG A 2 9.01 -9.22 13.98
C ARG A 2 9.24 -9.17 15.49
N ARG A 3 8.21 -9.37 16.32
CA ARG A 3 8.35 -9.41 17.78
C ARG A 3 9.29 -10.52 18.20
N ASP A 4 9.08 -11.71 17.68
CA ASP A 4 9.91 -12.89 18.00
C ASP A 4 11.37 -12.64 17.64
N TYR A 5 11.62 -12.06 16.45
CA TYR A 5 12.98 -11.67 16.04
C TYR A 5 13.60 -10.61 16.97
N MET A 6 12.81 -9.62 17.41
CA MET A 6 13.31 -8.62 18.38
C MET A 6 13.67 -9.28 19.70
N ASP A 7 12.86 -10.19 20.20
CA ASP A 7 13.11 -10.92 21.45
C ASP A 7 14.37 -11.79 21.34
N GLU A 8 14.53 -12.52 20.23
CA GLU A 8 15.69 -13.37 19.97
C GLU A 8 16.98 -12.59 19.69
N SER A 9 16.90 -11.41 19.12
CA SER A 9 18.06 -10.59 18.72
C SER A 9 18.50 -9.55 19.74
N GLY A 10 17.94 -9.57 20.96
CA GLY A 10 18.26 -8.61 21.99
C GLY A 10 17.71 -7.20 21.73
N GLY A 11 16.54 -7.12 21.11
CA GLY A 11 15.82 -5.86 20.88
C GLY A 11 16.12 -5.18 19.53
N ARG A 12 16.77 -5.87 18.60
CA ARG A 12 17.06 -5.30 17.27
C ARG A 12 15.78 -5.09 16.47
N TYR A 13 15.48 -3.84 16.15
CA TYR A 13 14.34 -3.50 15.31
C TYR A 13 14.62 -3.78 13.83
N VAL A 14 13.70 -4.46 13.17
CA VAL A 14 13.72 -4.70 11.73
C VAL A 14 12.48 -4.06 11.11
N GLN A 15 12.69 -3.25 10.08
CA GLN A 15 11.61 -2.66 9.31
C GLN A 15 10.93 -3.71 8.43
N VAL A 16 9.62 -3.62 8.34
CA VAL A 16 8.78 -4.49 7.49
C VAL A 16 8.12 -3.65 6.42
N ILE A 17 8.37 -4.01 5.17
CA ILE A 17 7.72 -3.41 4.00
C ILE A 17 6.67 -4.40 3.51
N ALA A 18 5.41 -3.99 3.48
CA ALA A 18 4.34 -4.79 2.88
C ALA A 18 4.36 -4.58 1.35
N ASP A 19 4.57 -5.67 0.62
CA ASP A 19 4.64 -5.67 -0.84
C ASP A 19 3.56 -6.57 -1.43
N GLY A 20 2.89 -6.06 -2.48
CA GLY A 20 1.82 -6.74 -3.18
C GLY A 20 0.41 -6.44 -2.67
N GLY A 21 -0.53 -6.40 -3.60
CA GLY A 21 -1.96 -6.26 -3.29
C GLY A 21 -2.43 -4.88 -2.84
N MET A 22 -1.62 -3.84 -2.93
CA MET A 22 -1.94 -2.47 -2.49
C MET A 22 -2.73 -1.68 -3.55
N GLY A 23 -3.71 -2.31 -4.18
CA GLY A 23 -4.48 -1.70 -5.28
C GLY A 23 -5.52 -0.67 -4.86
N ASP A 24 -5.82 -0.59 -3.57
CA ASP A 24 -6.79 0.32 -2.97
C ASP A 24 -6.32 0.83 -1.61
N SER A 25 -6.90 1.96 -1.17
CA SER A 25 -6.56 2.60 0.11
C SER A 25 -6.91 1.74 1.33
N GLY A 26 -7.90 0.87 1.24
CA GLY A 26 -8.26 -0.05 2.33
C GLY A 26 -7.16 -1.07 2.59
N SER A 27 -6.58 -1.65 1.54
CA SER A 27 -5.43 -2.57 1.63
C SER A 27 -4.19 -1.86 2.16
N PHE A 28 -3.95 -0.64 1.69
CA PHE A 28 -2.88 0.25 2.18
C PHE A 28 -2.99 0.53 3.69
N ILE A 29 -4.19 0.88 4.18
CA ILE A 29 -4.46 1.14 5.60
C ILE A 29 -4.26 -0.12 6.43
N LYS A 30 -4.78 -1.26 5.97
CA LYS A 30 -4.63 -2.54 6.66
C LYS A 30 -3.16 -2.93 6.85
N ALA A 31 -2.31 -2.70 5.86
CA ALA A 31 -0.88 -2.99 5.97
C ALA A 31 -0.24 -2.22 7.13
N PHE A 32 -0.52 -0.92 7.28
CA PHE A 32 -0.02 -0.13 8.40
C PHE A 32 -0.63 -0.57 9.73
N ALA A 33 -1.95 -0.78 9.79
CA ALA A 33 -2.62 -1.24 11.01
C ALA A 33 -2.05 -2.57 11.52
N LEU A 34 -1.64 -3.45 10.61
CA LEU A 34 -0.98 -4.74 10.92
C LEU A 34 0.53 -4.61 11.20
N GLY A 35 1.07 -3.40 11.22
CA GLY A 35 2.42 -3.12 11.69
C GLY A 35 3.48 -2.95 10.60
N ALA A 36 3.14 -2.80 9.34
CA ALA A 36 4.10 -2.45 8.32
C ALA A 36 4.68 -1.05 8.56
N ASP A 37 5.99 -0.89 8.34
CA ASP A 37 6.66 0.40 8.44
C ASP A 37 6.59 1.18 7.12
N ALA A 38 6.45 0.45 6.02
CA ALA A 38 6.23 1.01 4.68
C ALA A 38 5.39 0.04 3.84
N VAL A 39 4.90 0.54 2.71
CA VAL A 39 4.19 -0.26 1.71
C VAL A 39 4.79 -0.02 0.33
N MET A 40 4.82 -1.08 -0.48
CA MET A 40 5.23 -1.01 -1.87
C MET A 40 4.00 -0.75 -2.75
N LEU A 41 4.04 0.31 -3.53
CA LEU A 41 2.98 0.67 -4.46
C LEU A 41 3.43 0.42 -5.90
N GLY A 42 2.75 -0.47 -6.59
CA GLY A 42 2.96 -0.74 -8.02
C GLY A 42 1.82 -0.20 -8.87
N SER A 43 0.72 -0.96 -8.93
CA SER A 43 -0.46 -0.60 -9.74
C SER A 43 -1.03 0.78 -9.45
N PRO A 44 -1.12 1.27 -8.21
CA PRO A 44 -1.59 2.63 -7.96
C PRO A 44 -0.76 3.69 -8.68
N LEU A 45 0.57 3.57 -8.64
CA LEU A 45 1.45 4.51 -9.32
C LEU A 45 1.42 4.36 -10.85
N ALA A 46 1.21 3.14 -11.36
CA ALA A 46 1.05 2.90 -12.79
C ALA A 46 -0.23 3.52 -13.36
N ARG A 47 -1.23 3.78 -12.50
CA ARG A 47 -2.51 4.43 -12.87
C ARG A 47 -2.43 5.96 -12.89
N ALA A 48 -1.30 6.54 -12.50
CA ALA A 48 -1.11 7.99 -12.59
C ALA A 48 -0.96 8.42 -14.06
N GLU A 49 -1.54 9.57 -14.41
CA GLU A 49 -1.42 10.16 -15.75
C GLU A 49 0.04 10.48 -16.12
N GLU A 50 0.86 10.78 -15.11
CA GLU A 50 2.28 11.05 -15.27
C GLU A 50 3.12 9.78 -15.45
N ALA A 51 2.56 8.60 -15.11
CA ALA A 51 3.30 7.34 -15.25
C ALA A 51 3.69 7.08 -16.70
N PRO A 52 4.95 6.71 -16.98
CA PRO A 52 5.43 6.54 -18.36
C PRO A 52 4.69 5.42 -19.11
N GLY A 53 4.12 4.45 -18.37
CA GLY A 53 3.35 3.34 -18.92
C GLY A 53 1.92 3.70 -19.30
N LYS A 54 1.41 4.89 -18.94
CA LYS A 54 0.05 5.34 -19.25
C LYS A 54 -1.00 4.28 -18.95
N GLY A 55 -1.02 3.81 -17.71
CA GLY A 55 -1.93 2.75 -17.26
C GLY A 55 -1.47 1.32 -17.55
N MET A 56 -0.30 1.13 -18.14
CA MET A 56 0.32 -0.18 -18.28
C MET A 56 1.26 -0.44 -17.10
N HIS A 57 1.11 -1.59 -16.46
CA HIS A 57 1.93 -2.03 -15.35
C HIS A 57 2.69 -3.32 -15.70
N TRP A 58 3.96 -3.39 -15.34
CA TRP A 58 4.81 -4.57 -15.49
C TRP A 58 5.90 -4.60 -14.42
N GLY A 59 6.38 -5.80 -14.06
CA GLY A 59 7.46 -5.98 -13.11
C GLY A 59 8.85 -5.63 -13.69
N ALA A 60 9.84 -5.53 -12.82
CA ALA A 60 11.22 -5.24 -13.18
C ALA A 60 11.82 -6.32 -14.11
N GLU A 61 11.41 -7.57 -13.94
CA GLU A 61 11.79 -8.72 -14.76
C GLU A 61 11.45 -8.56 -16.24
N ALA A 62 10.46 -7.72 -16.56
CA ALA A 62 10.08 -7.44 -17.95
C ALA A 62 11.18 -6.75 -18.77
N ARG A 63 12.25 -6.27 -18.13
CA ARG A 63 13.35 -5.57 -18.77
C ARG A 63 14.50 -6.48 -19.19
N HIS A 64 14.59 -7.70 -18.65
CA HIS A 64 15.70 -8.60 -18.93
C HIS A 64 15.38 -9.52 -20.10
N GLN A 65 16.33 -9.64 -21.06
CA GLN A 65 16.09 -10.40 -22.30
C GLN A 65 15.97 -11.92 -22.08
N THR A 66 16.65 -12.46 -21.07
CA THR A 66 16.72 -13.90 -20.81
C THR A 66 15.78 -14.37 -19.70
N LEU A 67 15.15 -13.45 -18.96
CA LEU A 67 14.18 -13.81 -17.94
C LEU A 67 12.77 -13.88 -18.53
N PRO A 68 11.91 -14.77 -18.01
CA PRO A 68 10.49 -14.74 -18.36
C PRO A 68 9.96 -13.33 -18.08
N ARG A 69 9.46 -12.69 -19.12
CA ARG A 69 8.91 -11.35 -18.98
C ARG A 69 7.58 -11.43 -18.25
N GLY A 70 7.46 -10.69 -17.16
CA GLY A 70 6.18 -10.44 -16.52
C GLY A 70 5.18 -9.89 -17.54
N PHE A 71 3.93 -10.28 -17.42
CA PHE A 71 2.89 -9.77 -18.30
C PHE A 71 2.71 -8.26 -18.08
N ARG A 72 2.59 -7.52 -19.16
CA ARG A 72 2.07 -6.16 -19.11
C ARG A 72 0.58 -6.24 -18.85
N THR A 73 0.14 -5.64 -17.76
CA THR A 73 -1.27 -5.57 -17.40
C THR A 73 -1.77 -4.15 -17.60
N ASN A 74 -2.87 -4.00 -18.31
CA ASN A 74 -3.55 -2.71 -18.39
C ASN A 74 -4.37 -2.52 -17.12
N VAL A 75 -3.94 -1.56 -16.28
CA VAL A 75 -4.63 -1.16 -15.04
C VAL A 75 -5.43 0.13 -15.22
N GLY A 76 -5.35 0.74 -16.40
CA GLY A 76 -5.98 2.02 -16.71
C GLY A 76 -5.34 3.21 -15.99
N THR A 77 -5.81 4.39 -16.29
CA THR A 77 -5.48 5.63 -15.57
C THR A 77 -6.67 6.05 -14.72
N VAL A 78 -6.42 6.66 -13.56
CA VAL A 78 -7.49 7.10 -12.64
C VAL A 78 -7.38 8.58 -12.26
N GLY A 79 -6.28 9.23 -12.58
CA GLY A 79 -6.03 10.64 -12.30
C GLY A 79 -4.55 10.95 -12.21
N THR A 80 -4.23 12.14 -11.71
CA THR A 80 -2.86 12.55 -11.45
C THR A 80 -2.27 11.79 -10.26
N LEU A 81 -0.95 11.80 -10.13
CA LEU A 81 -0.28 11.26 -8.95
C LEU A 81 -0.75 11.97 -7.66
N GLU A 82 -1.04 13.27 -7.75
CA GLU A 82 -1.58 14.04 -6.64
C GLU A 82 -2.97 13.54 -6.23
N ASP A 83 -3.87 13.30 -7.18
CA ASP A 83 -5.20 12.73 -6.90
C ASP A 83 -5.09 11.35 -6.24
N ILE A 84 -4.19 10.50 -6.73
CA ILE A 84 -3.99 9.16 -6.19
C ILE A 84 -3.47 9.22 -4.76
N MET A 85 -2.50 10.07 -4.47
CA MET A 85 -1.88 10.12 -3.16
C MET A 85 -2.64 10.99 -2.16
N PHE A 86 -3.11 12.16 -2.58
CA PHE A 86 -3.62 13.19 -1.66
C PHE A 86 -5.07 13.59 -1.94
N GLY A 87 -5.64 13.20 -3.08
CA GLY A 87 -7.00 13.52 -3.46
C GLY A 87 -7.17 14.88 -4.11
N PRO A 88 -8.41 15.28 -4.32
CA PRO A 88 -9.64 14.70 -3.77
C PRO A 88 -10.05 13.35 -4.39
N SER A 89 -10.82 12.55 -3.65
CA SER A 89 -11.44 11.34 -4.21
C SER A 89 -12.75 11.68 -4.88
N HIS A 90 -12.90 11.27 -6.13
CA HIS A 90 -14.14 11.39 -6.90
C HIS A 90 -14.94 10.07 -6.93
N ASN A 91 -14.29 8.95 -6.60
CA ASN A 91 -14.88 7.63 -6.55
C ASN A 91 -14.74 6.99 -5.17
N ALA A 92 -15.65 6.10 -4.82
CA ALA A 92 -15.65 5.37 -3.55
C ALA A 92 -14.91 4.03 -3.60
N ASP A 93 -14.16 3.76 -4.66
CA ASP A 93 -13.47 2.49 -4.91
C ASP A 93 -12.10 2.37 -4.22
N GLY A 94 -11.65 3.44 -3.55
CA GLY A 94 -10.38 3.47 -2.82
C GLY A 94 -9.14 3.63 -3.70
N THR A 95 -9.27 3.90 -4.99
CA THR A 95 -8.14 4.02 -5.94
C THR A 95 -7.44 5.38 -5.88
N THR A 96 -8.00 6.35 -5.18
CA THR A 96 -7.46 7.71 -5.01
C THR A 96 -7.40 8.09 -3.52
N ASN A 97 -6.64 9.17 -3.21
CA ASN A 97 -6.51 9.76 -1.88
C ASN A 97 -6.02 8.77 -0.79
N TYR A 98 -4.96 8.04 -1.07
CA TYR A 98 -4.40 7.04 -0.14
C TYR A 98 -4.01 7.64 1.22
N ILE A 99 -3.34 8.79 1.20
CA ILE A 99 -2.89 9.47 2.43
C ILE A 99 -4.07 10.05 3.21
N GLY A 100 -5.05 10.64 2.54
CA GLY A 100 -6.25 11.13 3.19
C GLY A 100 -7.07 10.00 3.83
N ALA A 101 -7.17 8.86 3.15
CA ALA A 101 -7.84 7.68 3.68
C ALA A 101 -7.11 7.13 4.93
N LEU A 102 -5.77 7.07 4.92
CA LEU A 102 -4.98 6.68 6.09
C LEU A 102 -5.21 7.65 7.27
N ARG A 103 -5.12 8.96 7.01
CA ARG A 103 -5.37 9.98 8.03
C ARG A 103 -6.78 9.87 8.63
N ARG A 104 -7.78 9.62 7.80
CA ARG A 104 -9.15 9.39 8.24
C ARG A 104 -9.28 8.14 9.09
N ALA A 105 -8.65 7.04 8.70
CA ALA A 105 -8.65 5.80 9.48
C ALA A 105 -8.01 6.01 10.86
N MET A 106 -6.85 6.65 10.92
CA MET A 106 -6.17 7.00 12.17
C MET A 106 -7.06 7.87 13.06
N ALA A 107 -7.65 8.93 12.51
CA ALA A 107 -8.55 9.82 13.26
C ALA A 107 -9.78 9.09 13.79
N THR A 108 -10.41 8.24 12.97
CA THR A 108 -11.60 7.46 13.36
C THR A 108 -11.30 6.49 14.48
N THR A 109 -10.08 5.93 14.51
CA THR A 109 -9.64 4.97 15.54
C THR A 109 -8.91 5.62 16.71
N GLY A 110 -8.77 6.97 16.71
CA GLY A 110 -8.20 7.74 17.81
C GLY A 110 -6.67 7.79 17.86
N TYR A 111 -6.00 7.47 16.75
CA TYR A 111 -4.53 7.52 16.69
C TYR A 111 -4.03 8.82 16.05
N VAL A 112 -3.04 9.45 16.69
CA VAL A 112 -2.45 10.73 16.26
C VAL A 112 -1.14 10.56 15.49
N ASP A 113 -0.53 9.38 15.56
CA ASP A 113 0.72 9.05 14.89
C ASP A 113 0.71 7.62 14.34
N LEU A 114 1.55 7.39 13.32
CA LEU A 114 1.61 6.11 12.62
C LEU A 114 2.15 4.98 13.51
N LYS A 115 3.10 5.26 14.40
CA LYS A 115 3.69 4.24 15.29
C LYS A 115 2.66 3.67 16.27
N SER A 116 1.79 4.52 16.77
CA SER A 116 0.67 4.09 17.61
C SER A 116 -0.37 3.34 16.80
N PHE A 117 -0.70 3.81 15.60
CA PHE A 117 -1.64 3.14 14.69
C PHE A 117 -1.17 1.74 14.27
N GLN A 118 0.12 1.51 14.10
CA GLN A 118 0.71 0.18 13.82
C GLN A 118 0.45 -0.87 14.92
N ARG A 119 -0.10 -0.48 16.05
CA ARG A 119 -0.43 -1.33 17.19
C ARG A 119 -1.94 -1.41 17.46
N CYS A 120 -2.76 -0.86 16.57
CA CYS A 120 -4.21 -0.90 16.77
C CYS A 120 -4.70 -2.35 16.82
N PRO A 121 -5.66 -2.67 17.70
CA PRO A 121 -6.27 -3.99 17.74
C PRO A 121 -6.98 -4.28 16.42
N VAL A 122 -6.68 -5.43 15.83
CA VAL A 122 -7.29 -5.88 14.57
C VAL A 122 -8.00 -7.19 14.82
N THR A 123 -9.26 -7.28 14.42
CA THR A 123 -10.05 -8.51 14.49
C THR A 123 -10.31 -9.02 13.08
N VAL A 124 -10.04 -10.30 12.87
CA VAL A 124 -10.40 -10.98 11.62
C VAL A 124 -11.88 -11.34 11.70
N ALA A 125 -12.68 -10.75 10.81
CA ALA A 125 -14.08 -11.13 10.70
C ALA A 125 -14.19 -12.53 10.07
N PRO A 126 -15.07 -13.42 10.60
CA PRO A 126 -15.33 -14.69 9.95
C PRO A 126 -15.88 -14.43 8.54
N THR A 127 -15.36 -15.16 7.57
CA THR A 127 -15.92 -15.17 6.22
C THR A 127 -17.34 -15.73 6.27
N ARG A 128 -18.30 -14.99 5.74
CA ARG A 128 -19.67 -15.48 5.54
C ARG A 128 -19.75 -16.40 4.35
#